data_b4bce534fa028bd1da5217fadd13785c
#
_entry.id   b4bce534fa028bd1da5217fadd13785c
#
_cell.length_a   1.000
_cell.length_b   1.000
_cell.length_c   1.000
_cell.angle_alpha   90.00
_cell.angle_beta   90.00
_cell.angle_gamma   90.00
#
_symmetry.space_group_name_H-M   'P 1'
#
loop_
_entity.id
_entity.type
_entity.pdbx_description
1 polymer ?
#
loop_
_entity_poly.entity_id
_entity_poly.type
_entity_poly.pdbx_seq_one_letter_code
_entity_poly.pdbx_strand_id
1 'polypeptide(L)'
;HYPLRRQRQMCIRDSIRADYRGHTVWECPPNGQGVTALLLLRMMERFDLETLSDRDRIHVLAEAAKLAYHLRDTYLADPSFSPVPVEWLLADEQVDGFVAMISRDKATEYAPSDFPDHPHTVYLAAVDEDGMAVSLINSIFDDFGSGISTPEYGVLFHSRGKAFRLEADHPNAIEGGKRPLHTIIPGMLSQDDRLVGPFGVMGGQYQAVGHAMLLSNMFNLGMNPQQALDAPRSFAHAGVLQLEDSHGAEMAGILSGLGHEVDFPSSPIGGGQAIIRDAANGVLVAGSDPRKDGHASGY
;
A
#
# COMPACT_ATOMS: atom_id res chain seq x y z
N HIS A 1 36.04 13.40 0.12
CA HIS A 1 35.29 12.32 0.80
C HIS A 1 34.11 12.79 1.69
N TYR A 2 34.11 14.03 2.16
CA TYR A 2 33.10 14.59 3.07
C TYR A 2 31.70 14.85 2.42
N PRO A 3 31.62 15.36 1.18
CA PRO A 3 30.33 15.63 0.54
C PRO A 3 29.52 14.37 0.24
N LEU A 4 30.17 13.27 -0.17
CA LEU A 4 29.53 12.00 -0.52
C LEU A 4 28.95 11.28 0.72
N ARG A 5 29.56 11.43 1.89
CA ARG A 5 29.02 10.89 3.14
C ARG A 5 27.75 11.61 3.60
N ARG A 6 27.69 12.93 3.45
CA ARG A 6 26.49 13.72 3.76
C ARG A 6 25.34 13.40 2.80
N GLN A 7 25.61 13.25 1.50
CA GLN A 7 24.59 12.82 0.54
C GLN A 7 24.06 11.42 0.85
N ARG A 8 24.91 10.46 1.21
CA ARG A 8 24.46 9.13 1.64
C ARG A 8 23.60 9.17 2.90
N GLN A 9 23.93 9.98 3.89
CA GLN A 9 23.13 10.13 5.10
C GLN A 9 21.77 10.82 4.85
N MET A 10 21.67 11.71 3.87
CA MET A 10 20.40 12.37 3.54
C MET A 10 19.40 11.45 2.84
N CYS A 11 19.86 10.37 2.22
CA CYS A 11 19.01 9.44 1.47
C CYS A 11 18.63 8.17 2.27
N ILE A 12 19.29 7.91 3.40
CA ILE A 12 19.00 6.74 4.25
C ILE A 12 17.92 7.15 5.26
N ARG A 13 16.80 6.44 5.23
CA ARG A 13 15.75 6.47 6.26
C ARG A 13 15.51 5.06 6.68
N ASP A 14 15.47 4.85 7.99
CA ASP A 14 15.17 3.54 8.53
C ASP A 14 13.73 3.14 8.18
N SER A 15 13.57 1.92 7.71
CA SER A 15 12.25 1.35 7.40
C SER A 15 11.44 1.15 8.69
N ILE A 16 10.12 1.22 8.56
CA ILE A 16 9.19 0.75 9.58
C ILE A 16 8.76 -0.68 9.26
N ARG A 17 8.31 -1.44 10.26
CA ARG A 17 7.94 -2.83 10.07
C ARG A 17 6.78 -3.28 10.95
N ALA A 18 6.13 -4.36 10.53
CA ALA A 18 5.22 -5.14 11.36
C ALA A 18 5.31 -6.62 10.95
N ASP A 19 4.98 -7.50 11.88
CA ASP A 19 4.89 -8.93 11.57
C ASP A 19 3.51 -9.26 11.01
N TYR A 20 3.47 -10.20 10.07
CA TYR A 20 2.26 -10.72 9.45
C TYR A 20 2.46 -12.19 9.04
N ARG A 21 1.66 -13.10 9.63
CA ARG A 21 1.69 -14.54 9.28
C ARG A 21 3.11 -15.15 9.29
N GLY A 22 3.90 -14.82 10.30
CA GLY A 22 5.26 -15.36 10.45
C GLY A 22 6.32 -14.70 9.55
N HIS A 23 5.98 -13.62 8.86
CA HIS A 23 6.90 -12.80 8.08
C HIS A 23 7.00 -11.41 8.68
N THR A 24 8.15 -10.76 8.54
CA THR A 24 8.29 -9.32 8.81
C THR A 24 8.12 -8.56 7.51
N VAL A 25 7.15 -7.65 7.50
CA VAL A 25 6.86 -6.74 6.38
C VAL A 25 7.54 -5.41 6.65
N TRP A 26 8.38 -4.97 5.73
CA TRP A 26 9.13 -3.73 5.81
C TRP A 26 8.56 -2.72 4.82
N GLU A 27 8.34 -1.50 5.31
CA GLU A 27 7.75 -0.41 4.55
C GLU A 27 8.52 0.89 4.70
N CYS A 28 8.31 1.82 3.77
CA CYS A 28 8.86 3.17 3.89
C CYS A 28 8.22 3.92 5.08
N PRO A 29 9.05 4.65 5.84
CA PRO A 29 8.55 5.42 6.99
C PRO A 29 7.74 6.65 6.55
N PRO A 30 7.03 7.33 7.47
CA PRO A 30 6.45 8.65 7.22
C PRO A 30 7.47 9.64 6.66
N ASN A 31 7.09 10.49 5.81
CA ASN A 31 5.80 10.94 5.24
C ASN A 31 5.15 9.96 4.24
N GLY A 32 5.74 8.79 3.98
CA GLY A 32 5.16 7.72 3.15
C GLY A 32 4.02 7.00 3.86
N GLN A 33 3.06 6.48 3.09
CA GLN A 33 1.90 5.74 3.62
C GLN A 33 2.18 4.27 3.99
N GLY A 34 3.45 3.86 4.13
CA GLY A 34 3.80 2.49 4.52
C GLY A 34 3.16 2.05 5.84
N VAL A 35 3.04 2.96 6.82
CA VAL A 35 2.33 2.68 8.07
C VAL A 35 0.89 2.26 7.85
N THR A 36 0.22 2.77 6.81
CA THR A 36 -1.17 2.39 6.47
C THR A 36 -1.24 0.94 5.99
N ALA A 37 -0.29 0.48 5.18
CA ALA A 37 -0.21 -0.92 4.76
C ALA A 37 0.06 -1.85 5.94
N LEU A 38 1.00 -1.47 6.83
CA LEU A 38 1.28 -2.24 8.03
C LEU A 38 0.08 -2.31 8.98
N LEU A 39 -0.63 -1.20 9.18
CA LEU A 39 -1.83 -1.15 10.00
C LEU A 39 -2.94 -2.04 9.45
N LEU A 40 -3.15 -2.02 8.13
CA LEU A 40 -4.09 -2.92 7.45
C LEU A 40 -3.75 -4.38 7.73
N LEU A 41 -2.50 -4.79 7.54
CA LEU A 41 -2.04 -6.16 7.80
C LEU A 41 -2.23 -6.55 9.27
N ARG A 42 -1.89 -5.66 10.21
CA ARG A 42 -2.09 -5.89 11.64
C ARG A 42 -3.56 -6.06 12.02
N MET A 43 -4.47 -5.28 11.42
CA MET A 43 -5.92 -5.46 11.63
C MET A 43 -6.42 -6.77 11.00
N MET A 44 -6.01 -7.06 9.75
CA MET A 44 -6.40 -8.28 9.04
C MET A 44 -5.91 -9.56 9.75
N GLU A 45 -4.78 -9.51 10.43
CA GLU A 45 -4.25 -10.64 11.20
C GLU A 45 -5.16 -11.09 12.36
N ARG A 46 -6.06 -10.22 12.84
CA ARG A 46 -7.06 -10.52 13.87
C ARG A 46 -8.26 -11.32 13.36
N PHE A 47 -8.33 -11.53 12.04
CA PHE A 47 -9.40 -12.31 11.40
C PHE A 47 -8.82 -13.64 10.89
N ASP A 48 -9.60 -14.70 10.98
CA ASP A 48 -9.29 -15.99 10.34
C ASP A 48 -9.72 -15.95 8.86
N LEU A 49 -8.90 -15.23 8.04
CA LEU A 49 -9.23 -14.97 6.64
C LEU A 49 -9.34 -16.24 5.80
N GLU A 50 -8.71 -17.34 6.23
CA GLU A 50 -8.73 -18.63 5.53
C GLU A 50 -10.12 -19.27 5.58
N THR A 51 -10.85 -19.05 6.66
CA THR A 51 -12.20 -19.61 6.87
C THR A 51 -13.32 -18.69 6.43
N LEU A 52 -13.03 -17.42 6.17
CA LEU A 52 -14.03 -16.46 5.73
C LEU A 52 -14.48 -16.71 4.29
N SER A 53 -15.75 -16.44 4.01
CA SER A 53 -16.26 -16.35 2.64
C SER A 53 -15.62 -15.17 1.88
N ASP A 54 -15.68 -15.19 0.55
CA ASP A 54 -15.20 -14.07 -0.29
C ASP A 54 -15.90 -12.75 0.09
N ARG A 55 -17.21 -12.82 0.31
CA ARG A 55 -18.01 -11.69 0.82
C ARG A 55 -17.41 -11.10 2.09
N ASP A 56 -17.12 -11.95 3.09
CA ASP A 56 -16.64 -11.50 4.38
C ASP A 56 -15.21 -10.98 4.29
N ARG A 57 -14.35 -11.59 3.47
CA ARG A 57 -12.99 -11.10 3.21
C ARG A 57 -13.01 -9.70 2.58
N ILE A 58 -13.83 -9.49 1.54
CA ILE A 58 -13.96 -8.19 0.89
C ILE A 58 -14.50 -7.16 1.88
N HIS A 59 -15.52 -7.50 2.64
CA HIS A 59 -16.12 -6.60 3.63
C HIS A 59 -15.14 -6.21 4.74
N VAL A 60 -14.46 -7.18 5.36
CA VAL A 60 -13.48 -6.92 6.41
C VAL A 60 -12.32 -6.05 5.90
N LEU A 61 -11.80 -6.35 4.70
CA LEU A 61 -10.76 -5.54 4.09
C LEU A 61 -11.25 -4.12 3.80
N ALA A 62 -12.47 -3.96 3.30
CA ALA A 62 -13.05 -2.64 3.03
C ALA A 62 -13.19 -1.81 4.32
N GLU A 63 -13.70 -2.42 5.39
CA GLU A 63 -13.85 -1.74 6.68
C GLU A 63 -12.49 -1.39 7.30
N ALA A 64 -11.53 -2.32 7.28
CA ALA A 64 -10.17 -2.06 7.73
C ALA A 64 -9.50 -0.94 6.91
N ALA A 65 -9.72 -0.93 5.59
CA ALA A 65 -9.19 0.12 4.71
C ALA A 65 -9.75 1.50 5.05
N LYS A 66 -11.08 1.62 5.19
CA LYS A 66 -11.73 2.90 5.57
C LYS A 66 -11.13 3.45 6.86
N LEU A 67 -10.97 2.61 7.88
CA LEU A 67 -10.41 3.01 9.16
C LEU A 67 -8.92 3.37 9.03
N ALA A 68 -8.13 2.56 8.34
CA ALA A 68 -6.70 2.82 8.15
C ALA A 68 -6.45 4.13 7.38
N TYR A 69 -7.26 4.43 6.35
CA TYR A 69 -7.16 5.71 5.63
C TYR A 69 -7.63 6.89 6.49
N HIS A 70 -8.66 6.73 7.29
CA HIS A 70 -9.08 7.76 8.24
C HIS A 70 -7.94 8.10 9.24
N LEU A 71 -7.28 7.08 9.79
CA LEU A 71 -6.13 7.25 10.68
C LEU A 71 -4.92 7.85 9.94
N ARG A 72 -4.65 7.41 8.71
CA ARG A 72 -3.63 7.99 7.86
C ARG A 72 -3.84 9.48 7.67
N ASP A 73 -5.04 9.87 7.26
CA ASP A 73 -5.36 11.26 6.95
C ASP A 73 -5.38 12.14 8.21
N THR A 74 -5.56 11.54 9.39
CA THR A 74 -5.46 12.21 10.67
C THR A 74 -4.03 12.47 11.13
N TYR A 75 -3.12 11.50 10.92
CA TYR A 75 -1.80 11.51 11.58
C TYR A 75 -0.62 11.62 10.63
N LEU A 76 -0.76 11.21 9.34
CA LEU A 76 0.40 11.10 8.46
C LEU A 76 0.86 12.44 7.93
N ALA A 77 2.11 12.76 8.23
CA ALA A 77 2.76 14.02 7.88
C ALA A 77 4.28 13.85 7.76
N ASP A 78 5.01 14.93 7.47
CA ASP A 78 6.46 14.97 7.60
C ASP A 78 6.85 14.94 9.09
N PRO A 79 7.55 13.88 9.56
CA PRO A 79 7.93 13.76 10.98
C PRO A 79 8.87 14.87 11.48
N SER A 80 9.50 15.61 10.57
CA SER A 80 10.32 16.78 10.94
C SER A 80 9.48 17.99 11.35
N PHE A 81 8.18 17.99 11.05
CA PHE A 81 7.23 19.08 11.35
C PHE A 81 6.14 18.64 12.32
N SER A 82 5.67 17.41 12.19
CA SER A 82 4.65 16.83 13.06
C SER A 82 4.94 15.38 13.37
N PRO A 83 5.07 14.98 14.65
CA PRO A 83 5.29 13.60 15.01
C PRO A 83 4.19 12.67 14.49
N VAL A 84 4.58 11.57 13.85
CA VAL A 84 3.66 10.52 13.43
C VAL A 84 3.76 9.36 14.42
N PRO A 85 2.67 8.98 15.10
CA PRO A 85 2.72 8.00 16.19
C PRO A 85 2.72 6.55 15.67
N VAL A 86 3.77 6.16 14.89
CA VAL A 86 3.86 4.86 14.22
C VAL A 86 3.76 3.70 15.21
N GLU A 87 4.52 3.76 16.32
CA GLU A 87 4.54 2.71 17.33
C GLU A 87 3.16 2.53 17.98
N TRP A 88 2.48 3.64 18.28
CA TRP A 88 1.12 3.62 18.83
C TRP A 88 0.12 3.03 17.85
N LEU A 89 0.16 3.46 16.57
CA LEU A 89 -0.76 2.94 15.53
C LEU A 89 -0.63 1.43 15.33
N LEU A 90 0.57 0.88 15.50
CA LEU A 90 0.87 -0.54 15.28
C LEU A 90 0.87 -1.38 16.56
N ALA A 91 0.68 -0.76 17.74
CA ALA A 91 0.63 -1.49 19.02
C ALA A 91 -0.59 -2.42 19.09
N ASP A 92 -0.41 -3.62 19.67
CA ASP A 92 -1.45 -4.63 19.75
C ASP A 92 -2.75 -4.11 20.37
N GLU A 93 -2.67 -3.39 21.48
CA GLU A 93 -3.84 -2.83 22.18
C GLU A 93 -4.64 -1.87 21.27
N GLN A 94 -3.94 -1.05 20.48
CA GLN A 94 -4.59 -0.12 19.57
C GLN A 94 -5.22 -0.86 18.39
N VAL A 95 -4.50 -1.80 17.81
CA VAL A 95 -5.00 -2.65 16.72
C VAL A 95 -6.24 -3.43 17.16
N ASP A 96 -6.24 -4.01 18.36
CA ASP A 96 -7.41 -4.71 18.91
C ASP A 96 -8.60 -3.76 19.10
N GLY A 97 -8.35 -2.52 19.57
CA GLY A 97 -9.34 -1.47 19.64
C GLY A 97 -9.90 -1.08 18.27
N PHE A 98 -9.06 -0.95 17.25
CA PHE A 98 -9.47 -0.65 15.88
C PHE A 98 -10.30 -1.79 15.27
N VAL A 99 -9.89 -3.02 15.47
CA VAL A 99 -10.64 -4.20 15.01
C VAL A 99 -12.02 -4.30 15.66
N ALA A 100 -12.13 -3.95 16.94
CA ALA A 100 -13.42 -3.91 17.64
C ALA A 100 -14.41 -2.88 17.06
N MET A 101 -13.93 -1.89 16.28
CA MET A 101 -14.78 -0.92 15.57
C MET A 101 -15.32 -1.48 14.24
N ILE A 102 -14.77 -2.57 13.74
CA ILE A 102 -15.16 -3.19 12.47
C ILE A 102 -16.41 -4.06 12.72
N SER A 103 -17.55 -3.66 12.14
CA SER A 103 -18.74 -4.52 12.11
C SER A 103 -18.59 -5.56 11.00
N ARG A 104 -19.02 -6.79 11.24
CA ARG A 104 -19.05 -7.86 10.22
C ARG A 104 -20.33 -7.89 9.41
N ASP A 105 -21.36 -7.19 9.87
CA ASP A 105 -22.71 -7.29 9.34
C ASP A 105 -23.20 -6.01 8.67
N LYS A 106 -22.44 -4.92 8.81
CA LYS A 106 -22.82 -3.61 8.29
C LYS A 106 -21.59 -2.77 7.98
N ALA A 107 -21.64 -2.11 6.81
CA ALA A 107 -20.65 -1.10 6.43
C ALA A 107 -20.69 0.12 7.37
N THR A 108 -19.52 0.57 7.79
CA THR A 108 -19.35 1.76 8.62
C THR A 108 -19.15 2.98 7.72
N GLU A 109 -19.77 4.08 8.07
CA GLU A 109 -19.56 5.37 7.41
C GLU A 109 -18.35 6.06 8.06
N TYR A 110 -17.33 6.34 7.30
CA TYR A 110 -16.24 7.25 7.63
C TYR A 110 -16.31 8.45 6.68
N ALA A 111 -15.82 9.60 7.14
CA ALA A 111 -15.62 10.71 6.23
C ALA A 111 -14.73 10.25 5.07
N PRO A 112 -15.17 10.38 3.81
CA PRO A 112 -14.37 9.94 2.68
C PRO A 112 -13.05 10.71 2.64
N SER A 113 -11.96 10.00 2.28
CA SER A 113 -10.69 10.66 2.02
C SER A 113 -10.83 11.58 0.82
N ASP A 114 -10.47 12.84 0.98
CA ASP A 114 -10.42 13.84 -0.09
C ASP A 114 -9.02 13.97 -0.70
N PHE A 115 -8.13 13.01 -0.41
CA PHE A 115 -6.80 12.96 -0.97
C PHE A 115 -6.87 12.72 -2.50
N PRO A 116 -6.13 13.51 -3.32
CA PRO A 116 -6.19 13.39 -4.77
C PRO A 116 -5.83 12.00 -5.27
N ASP A 117 -6.62 11.47 -6.19
CA ASP A 117 -6.28 10.22 -6.88
C ASP A 117 -5.19 10.45 -7.94
N HIS A 118 -4.30 9.46 -8.13
CA HIS A 118 -3.23 9.53 -9.12
C HIS A 118 -2.78 8.10 -9.50
N PRO A 119 -3.23 7.54 -10.61
CA PRO A 119 -2.98 6.15 -10.96
C PRO A 119 -1.58 5.87 -11.55
N HIS A 120 -0.76 6.90 -11.84
CA HIS A 120 0.46 6.81 -12.64
C HIS A 120 1.71 6.57 -11.78
N THR A 121 2.16 5.34 -11.76
CA THR A 121 3.31 4.87 -10.98
C THR A 121 3.92 3.66 -11.67
N VAL A 122 5.24 3.50 -11.58
CA VAL A 122 5.95 2.30 -12.03
C VAL A 122 6.63 1.65 -10.82
N TYR A 123 6.48 0.33 -10.70
CA TYR A 123 7.18 -0.48 -9.72
C TYR A 123 8.08 -1.51 -10.41
N LEU A 124 9.26 -1.74 -9.84
CA LEU A 124 10.25 -2.71 -10.30
C LEU A 124 10.83 -3.46 -9.10
N ALA A 125 11.00 -4.77 -9.26
CA ALA A 125 11.69 -5.63 -8.32
C ALA A 125 12.83 -6.36 -9.02
N ALA A 126 13.95 -6.55 -8.32
CA ALA A 126 15.07 -7.36 -8.78
C ALA A 126 15.72 -8.11 -7.60
N VAL A 127 16.17 -9.32 -7.85
CA VAL A 127 16.98 -10.11 -6.90
C VAL A 127 18.11 -10.74 -7.71
N ASP A 128 19.34 -10.57 -7.23
CA ASP A 128 20.53 -11.15 -7.86
C ASP A 128 20.90 -12.53 -7.30
N GLU A 129 21.94 -13.16 -7.87
CA GLU A 129 22.43 -14.48 -7.46
C GLU A 129 22.97 -14.52 -6.03
N ASP A 130 23.47 -13.40 -5.52
CA ASP A 130 23.99 -13.25 -4.15
C ASP A 130 22.86 -13.02 -3.14
N GLY A 131 21.62 -12.85 -3.61
CA GLY A 131 20.44 -12.58 -2.79
C GLY A 131 20.28 -11.11 -2.41
N MET A 132 20.98 -10.18 -3.07
CA MET A 132 20.68 -8.76 -2.93
C MET A 132 19.37 -8.44 -3.65
N ALA A 133 18.48 -7.73 -2.98
CA ALA A 133 17.18 -7.40 -3.51
C ALA A 133 16.94 -5.89 -3.59
N VAL A 134 16.25 -5.48 -4.64
CA VAL A 134 15.80 -4.11 -4.85
C VAL A 134 14.30 -4.09 -5.02
N SER A 135 13.65 -3.23 -4.24
CA SER A 135 12.25 -2.84 -4.36
C SER A 135 12.21 -1.37 -4.73
N LEU A 136 11.89 -1.06 -5.98
CA LEU A 136 11.96 0.29 -6.54
C LEU A 136 10.60 0.73 -7.05
N ILE A 137 10.18 1.93 -6.60
CA ILE A 137 8.98 2.57 -7.13
C ILE A 137 9.31 3.98 -7.61
N ASN A 138 8.79 4.37 -8.76
CA ASN A 138 8.98 5.68 -9.36
C ASN A 138 7.66 6.29 -9.78
N SER A 139 7.46 7.57 -9.45
CA SER A 139 6.24 8.31 -9.77
C SER A 139 6.47 9.80 -9.64
N ILE A 140 5.88 10.58 -10.52
CA ILE A 140 5.81 12.04 -10.42
C ILE A 140 4.42 12.55 -10.01
N PHE A 141 3.56 11.65 -9.55
CA PHE A 141 2.18 11.82 -9.11
C PHE A 141 1.22 11.85 -10.31
N ASP A 142 0.89 13.02 -10.90
CA ASP A 142 0.12 13.09 -12.16
C ASP A 142 1.00 12.71 -13.36
N ASP A 143 0.42 12.42 -14.53
CA ASP A 143 1.09 11.94 -15.75
C ASP A 143 2.31 12.77 -16.16
N PHE A 144 2.17 14.08 -16.24
CA PHE A 144 3.25 15.02 -16.55
C PHE A 144 3.66 15.83 -15.31
N GLY A 145 3.42 15.29 -14.11
CA GLY A 145 3.72 15.93 -12.84
C GLY A 145 3.11 17.34 -12.77
N SER A 146 3.95 18.33 -12.45
CA SER A 146 3.53 19.74 -12.41
C SER A 146 3.41 20.40 -13.79
N GLY A 147 3.84 19.75 -14.86
CA GLY A 147 4.01 20.34 -16.19
C GLY A 147 5.20 21.32 -16.29
N ILE A 148 5.98 21.45 -15.22
CA ILE A 148 7.15 22.35 -15.16
C ILE A 148 8.41 21.51 -15.29
N SER A 149 9.32 21.91 -16.17
CA SER A 149 10.63 21.26 -16.33
C SER A 149 11.77 22.26 -16.25
N THR A 150 12.98 21.76 -15.91
CA THR A 150 14.18 22.57 -15.96
C THR A 150 14.62 22.76 -17.42
N PRO A 151 14.92 23.99 -17.88
CA PRO A 151 15.34 24.23 -19.27
C PRO A 151 16.63 23.52 -19.66
N GLU A 152 17.58 23.41 -18.71
CA GLU A 152 18.94 22.90 -18.97
C GLU A 152 19.00 21.35 -18.96
N TYR A 153 18.25 20.70 -18.08
CA TYR A 153 18.37 19.25 -17.84
C TYR A 153 17.14 18.46 -18.23
N GLY A 154 16.04 19.13 -18.60
CA GLY A 154 14.78 18.46 -18.93
C GLY A 154 14.13 17.72 -17.76
N VAL A 155 14.51 18.01 -16.51
CA VAL A 155 13.94 17.38 -15.33
C VAL A 155 12.51 17.87 -15.12
N LEU A 156 11.54 16.97 -15.22
CA LEU A 156 10.13 17.23 -14.97
C LEU A 156 9.84 17.15 -13.47
N PHE A 157 9.28 18.24 -12.91
CA PHE A 157 8.93 18.25 -11.50
C PHE A 157 7.61 17.52 -11.23
N HIS A 158 7.60 16.72 -10.15
CA HIS A 158 6.39 16.05 -9.69
C HIS A 158 5.33 17.04 -9.17
N SER A 159 4.07 16.61 -9.16
CA SER A 159 2.92 17.37 -8.64
C SER A 159 2.49 16.98 -7.22
N ARG A 160 3.37 16.35 -6.42
CA ARG A 160 3.04 15.82 -5.09
C ARG A 160 2.61 16.87 -4.07
N GLY A 161 2.83 18.14 -4.35
CA GLY A 161 2.28 19.24 -3.55
C GLY A 161 0.76 19.23 -3.42
N LYS A 162 0.04 18.59 -4.36
CA LYS A 162 -1.41 18.35 -4.26
C LYS A 162 -1.81 17.55 -3.02
N ALA A 163 -0.88 16.79 -2.43
CA ALA A 163 -1.12 15.99 -1.24
C ALA A 163 -1.11 16.80 0.06
N PHE A 164 -0.71 18.07 0.04
CA PHE A 164 -0.83 18.94 1.21
C PHE A 164 -2.29 19.29 1.51
N ARG A 165 -2.54 19.52 2.80
CA ARG A 165 -3.80 20.09 3.30
C ARG A 165 -3.70 21.61 3.33
N LEU A 166 -4.83 22.26 3.19
CA LEU A 166 -4.92 23.74 3.27
C LEU A 166 -5.36 24.21 4.65
N GLU A 167 -5.91 23.31 5.48
CA GLU A 167 -6.28 23.56 6.86
C GLU A 167 -5.02 23.77 7.70
N ALA A 168 -4.85 24.96 8.27
CA ALA A 168 -3.61 25.37 8.94
C ALA A 168 -3.23 24.48 10.14
N ASP A 169 -4.22 23.93 10.84
CA ASP A 169 -4.01 23.08 12.02
C ASP A 169 -3.80 21.61 11.67
N HIS A 170 -3.86 21.24 10.39
CA HIS A 170 -3.68 19.85 9.97
C HIS A 170 -2.20 19.45 9.99
N PRO A 171 -1.82 18.24 10.51
CA PRO A 171 -0.43 17.80 10.54
C PRO A 171 0.27 17.85 9.16
N ASN A 172 -0.47 17.57 8.08
CA ASN A 172 0.03 17.64 6.70
C ASN A 172 -0.30 18.99 6.01
N ALA A 173 -0.53 20.07 6.77
CA ALA A 173 -0.73 21.41 6.19
C ALA A 173 0.50 21.85 5.39
N ILE A 174 0.28 22.62 4.31
CA ILE A 174 1.35 23.16 3.47
C ILE A 174 2.25 24.10 4.26
N GLU A 175 3.56 23.89 4.18
CA GLU A 175 4.57 24.72 4.85
C GLU A 175 5.89 24.68 4.07
N GLY A 176 6.69 25.75 4.18
CA GLY A 176 7.99 25.84 3.52
C GLY A 176 8.97 24.78 4.00
N GLY A 177 9.58 24.02 3.06
CA GLY A 177 10.54 22.97 3.36
C GLY A 177 9.94 21.62 3.82
N LYS A 178 8.61 21.56 4.01
CA LYS A 178 7.88 20.37 4.42
C LYS A 178 7.64 19.42 3.26
N ARG A 179 7.68 18.13 3.52
CA ARG A 179 7.33 17.07 2.56
C ARG A 179 5.85 16.71 2.71
N PRO A 180 5.09 16.65 1.59
CA PRO A 180 3.71 16.19 1.64
C PRO A 180 3.60 14.70 1.96
N LEU A 181 2.44 14.24 2.41
CA LEU A 181 2.08 12.83 2.42
C LEU A 181 2.45 12.18 1.08
N HIS A 182 3.07 11.01 1.12
CA HIS A 182 3.61 10.33 -0.04
C HIS A 182 3.02 8.94 -0.19
N THR A 183 2.51 8.62 -1.37
CA THR A 183 1.79 7.35 -1.61
C THR A 183 2.69 6.20 -2.03
N ILE A 184 3.90 6.44 -2.56
CA ILE A 184 4.77 5.34 -3.00
C ILE A 184 5.41 4.63 -1.81
N ILE A 185 5.30 3.29 -1.80
CA ILE A 185 5.70 2.41 -0.70
C ILE A 185 6.30 1.11 -1.26
N PRO A 186 7.56 1.10 -1.76
CA PRO A 186 8.20 -0.16 -2.12
C PRO A 186 8.38 -1.01 -0.87
N GLY A 187 7.86 -2.24 -0.89
CA GLY A 187 7.86 -3.17 0.24
C GLY A 187 8.94 -4.24 0.16
N MET A 188 9.31 -4.80 1.30
CA MET A 188 10.25 -5.91 1.43
C MET A 188 9.75 -6.91 2.47
N LEU A 189 10.01 -8.19 2.24
CA LEU A 189 9.68 -9.27 3.17
C LEU A 189 10.95 -9.94 3.70
N SER A 190 10.94 -10.25 4.99
CA SER A 190 11.91 -11.14 5.62
C SER A 190 11.24 -12.15 6.53
N GLN A 191 11.94 -13.24 6.81
CA GLN A 191 11.55 -14.26 7.79
C GLN A 191 12.82 -14.73 8.50
N ASP A 192 12.82 -14.77 9.83
CA ASP A 192 13.97 -15.16 10.63
C ASP A 192 15.27 -14.44 10.20
N ASP A 193 15.20 -13.12 10.03
CA ASP A 193 16.27 -12.24 9.54
C ASP A 193 16.82 -12.58 8.14
N ARG A 194 16.12 -13.43 7.39
CA ARG A 194 16.47 -13.76 6.01
C ARG A 194 15.54 -13.07 5.03
N LEU A 195 16.08 -12.60 3.92
CA LEU A 195 15.31 -12.03 2.85
C LEU A 195 14.37 -13.09 2.25
N VAL A 196 13.07 -12.76 2.22
CA VAL A 196 12.04 -13.49 1.49
C VAL A 196 11.85 -12.88 0.10
N GLY A 197 11.77 -11.56 -0.01
CA GLY A 197 11.77 -10.90 -1.31
C GLY A 197 11.14 -9.52 -1.35
N PRO A 198 11.36 -8.79 -2.46
CA PRO A 198 10.74 -7.50 -2.75
C PRO A 198 9.34 -7.68 -3.32
N PHE A 199 8.44 -6.78 -2.94
CA PHE A 199 7.10 -6.68 -3.48
C PHE A 199 6.66 -5.22 -3.55
N GLY A 200 5.70 -4.93 -4.41
CA GLY A 200 5.10 -3.61 -4.46
C GLY A 200 3.92 -3.53 -5.42
N VAL A 201 3.06 -2.58 -5.11
CA VAL A 201 1.84 -2.31 -5.86
C VAL A 201 1.83 -0.84 -6.27
N MET A 202 1.50 -0.55 -7.50
CA MET A 202 1.26 0.79 -8.03
C MET A 202 -0.26 1.08 -8.03
N GLY A 203 -0.65 2.35 -8.16
CA GLY A 203 -2.06 2.77 -8.18
C GLY A 203 -2.39 3.81 -7.12
N GLY A 204 -1.43 4.69 -6.80
CA GLY A 204 -1.66 5.83 -5.91
C GLY A 204 -2.17 5.44 -4.53
N GLN A 205 -3.40 5.80 -4.25
CA GLN A 205 -4.06 5.50 -2.97
C GLN A 205 -4.20 3.98 -2.74
N TYR A 206 -4.43 3.20 -3.79
CA TYR A 206 -4.62 1.76 -3.70
C TYR A 206 -3.39 1.02 -3.13
N GLN A 207 -2.18 1.58 -3.20
CA GLN A 207 -0.94 0.86 -2.86
C GLN A 207 -1.00 0.17 -1.49
N ALA A 208 -1.50 0.83 -0.45
CA ALA A 208 -1.56 0.25 0.88
C ALA A 208 -2.53 -0.95 0.96
N VAL A 209 -3.72 -0.83 0.36
CA VAL A 209 -4.69 -1.95 0.27
C VAL A 209 -4.13 -3.05 -0.63
N GLY A 210 -3.49 -2.68 -1.73
CA GLY A 210 -2.85 -3.63 -2.65
C GLY A 210 -1.76 -4.47 -1.99
N HIS A 211 -0.94 -3.88 -1.12
CA HIS A 211 0.03 -4.61 -0.30
C HIS A 211 -0.67 -5.60 0.63
N ALA A 212 -1.69 -5.14 1.36
CA ALA A 212 -2.44 -6.01 2.26
C ALA A 212 -3.14 -7.17 1.51
N MET A 213 -3.75 -6.90 0.35
CA MET A 213 -4.36 -7.95 -0.49
C MET A 213 -3.34 -8.94 -1.02
N LEU A 214 -2.23 -8.47 -1.59
CA LEU A 214 -1.18 -9.33 -2.13
C LEU A 214 -0.66 -10.28 -1.06
N LEU A 215 -0.31 -9.75 0.11
CA LEU A 215 0.26 -10.55 1.19
C LEU A 215 -0.78 -11.48 1.84
N SER A 216 -2.03 -11.05 1.98
CA SER A 216 -3.07 -11.94 2.49
C SER A 216 -3.42 -13.06 1.53
N ASN A 217 -3.46 -12.78 0.23
CA ASN A 217 -3.65 -13.81 -0.80
C ASN A 217 -2.52 -14.86 -0.77
N MET A 218 -1.29 -14.42 -0.58
CA MET A 218 -0.15 -15.32 -0.49
C MET A 218 -0.13 -16.11 0.82
N PHE A 219 -0.26 -15.46 1.95
CA PHE A 219 0.02 -16.08 3.25
C PHE A 219 -1.21 -16.63 3.99
N ASN A 220 -2.41 -16.16 3.67
CA ASN A 220 -3.65 -16.75 4.19
C ASN A 220 -4.29 -17.74 3.20
N LEU A 221 -4.26 -17.42 1.90
CA LEU A 221 -4.94 -18.25 0.90
C LEU A 221 -3.97 -19.18 0.15
N GLY A 222 -2.68 -19.18 0.48
CA GLY A 222 -1.68 -20.08 -0.08
C GLY A 222 -1.41 -19.86 -1.57
N MET A 223 -1.71 -18.69 -2.12
CA MET A 223 -1.48 -18.37 -3.52
C MET A 223 0.00 -18.11 -3.78
N ASN A 224 0.51 -18.54 -4.93
CA ASN A 224 1.81 -18.08 -5.38
C ASN A 224 1.76 -16.60 -5.81
N PRO A 225 2.91 -15.91 -6.00
CA PRO A 225 2.91 -14.48 -6.33
C PRO A 225 2.07 -14.11 -7.55
N GLN A 226 2.09 -14.94 -8.62
CA GLN A 226 1.29 -14.67 -9.82
C GLN A 226 -0.21 -14.80 -9.55
N GLN A 227 -0.63 -15.88 -8.89
CA GLN A 227 -2.03 -16.08 -8.51
C GLN A 227 -2.55 -14.96 -7.61
N ALA A 228 -1.73 -14.51 -6.66
CA ALA A 228 -2.09 -13.42 -5.76
C ALA A 228 -2.25 -12.07 -6.49
N LEU A 229 -1.45 -11.83 -7.53
CA LEU A 229 -1.56 -10.64 -8.39
C LEU A 229 -2.76 -10.72 -9.35
N ASP A 230 -3.06 -11.91 -9.87
CA ASP A 230 -4.19 -12.15 -10.79
C ASP A 230 -5.56 -12.06 -10.09
N ALA A 231 -5.58 -12.28 -8.79
CA ALA A 231 -6.82 -12.31 -8.00
C ALA A 231 -7.65 -11.02 -8.18
N PRO A 232 -8.99 -11.13 -8.18
CA PRO A 232 -9.89 -9.98 -8.28
C PRO A 232 -9.66 -8.97 -7.16
N ARG A 233 -9.74 -7.68 -7.50
CA ARG A 233 -9.48 -6.58 -6.57
C ARG A 233 -10.73 -5.85 -6.13
N SER A 234 -10.67 -5.39 -4.89
CA SER A 234 -11.63 -4.45 -4.31
C SER A 234 -10.88 -3.29 -3.67
N PHE A 235 -11.50 -2.11 -3.66
CA PHE A 235 -10.91 -0.92 -3.05
C PHE A 235 -11.99 0.01 -2.47
N ALA A 236 -12.02 0.13 -1.16
CA ALA A 236 -12.87 1.10 -0.47
C ALA A 236 -12.18 2.47 -0.45
N HIS A 237 -12.62 3.39 -1.29
CA HIS A 237 -12.02 4.72 -1.44
C HIS A 237 -13.09 5.77 -1.76
N ALA A 238 -12.92 6.99 -1.22
CA ALA A 238 -13.81 8.13 -1.46
C ALA A 238 -15.31 7.84 -1.25
N GLY A 239 -15.64 7.00 -0.27
CA GLY A 239 -17.01 6.63 0.05
C GLY A 239 -17.58 5.45 -0.76
N VAL A 240 -16.87 4.97 -1.77
CA VAL A 240 -17.29 3.91 -2.68
C VAL A 240 -16.43 2.65 -2.49
N LEU A 241 -17.04 1.48 -2.55
CA LEU A 241 -16.35 0.20 -2.67
C LEU A 241 -16.25 -0.18 -4.16
N GLN A 242 -15.09 0.06 -4.74
CA GLN A 242 -14.78 -0.36 -6.10
C GLN A 242 -14.55 -1.87 -6.14
N LEU A 243 -15.16 -2.54 -7.10
CA LEU A 243 -14.97 -3.97 -7.39
C LEU A 243 -14.56 -4.16 -8.84
N GLU A 244 -13.57 -4.98 -9.11
CA GLU A 244 -13.31 -5.40 -10.49
C GLU A 244 -14.46 -6.28 -11.01
N ASP A 245 -14.75 -6.22 -12.31
CA ASP A 245 -15.87 -6.92 -12.98
C ASP A 245 -15.89 -8.43 -12.69
N SER A 246 -14.73 -9.03 -12.43
CA SER A 246 -14.56 -10.44 -12.10
C SER A 246 -15.25 -10.88 -10.79
N HIS A 247 -15.58 -9.94 -9.90
CA HIS A 247 -16.39 -10.24 -8.72
C HIS A 247 -17.87 -10.49 -9.06
N GLY A 248 -18.36 -9.91 -10.15
CA GLY A 248 -19.72 -10.09 -10.66
C GLY A 248 -20.79 -9.27 -9.90
N ALA A 249 -21.93 -9.10 -10.56
CA ALA A 249 -23.04 -8.31 -10.03
C ALA A 249 -23.71 -8.92 -8.78
N GLU A 250 -23.64 -10.24 -8.61
CA GLU A 250 -24.18 -10.91 -7.41
C GLU A 250 -23.41 -10.48 -6.16
N MET A 251 -22.06 -10.49 -6.20
CA MET A 251 -21.22 -10.03 -5.11
C MET A 251 -21.46 -8.55 -4.81
N ALA A 252 -21.58 -7.72 -5.83
CA ALA A 252 -21.90 -6.30 -5.67
C ALA A 252 -23.24 -6.11 -4.94
N GLY A 253 -24.28 -6.87 -5.30
CA GLY A 253 -25.58 -6.85 -4.63
C GLY A 253 -25.50 -7.27 -3.16
N ILE A 254 -24.71 -8.30 -2.86
CA ILE A 254 -24.49 -8.78 -1.49
C ILE A 254 -23.79 -7.69 -0.64
N LEU A 255 -22.74 -7.06 -1.17
CA LEU A 255 -21.98 -6.01 -0.47
C LEU A 255 -22.82 -4.73 -0.31
N SER A 256 -23.63 -4.38 -1.31
CA SER A 256 -24.60 -3.29 -1.19
C SER A 256 -25.63 -3.56 -0.10
N GLY A 257 -26.05 -4.81 0.08
CA GLY A 257 -26.93 -5.24 1.18
C GLY A 257 -26.32 -5.04 2.57
N LEU A 258 -24.98 -4.97 2.69
CA LEU A 258 -24.29 -4.60 3.91
C LEU A 258 -24.17 -3.07 4.11
N GLY A 259 -24.59 -2.28 3.13
CA GLY A 259 -24.53 -0.82 3.16
C GLY A 259 -23.32 -0.20 2.45
N HIS A 260 -22.54 -0.98 1.70
CA HIS A 260 -21.51 -0.40 0.82
C HIS A 260 -22.16 0.25 -0.40
N GLU A 261 -21.70 1.45 -0.76
CA GLU A 261 -21.90 1.98 -2.11
C GLU A 261 -20.90 1.29 -3.03
N VAL A 262 -21.39 0.50 -3.99
CA VAL A 262 -20.54 -0.33 -4.84
C VAL A 262 -20.49 0.21 -6.26
N ASP A 263 -19.29 0.25 -6.86
CA ASP A 263 -19.05 0.65 -8.24
C ASP A 263 -18.07 -0.29 -8.93
N PHE A 264 -18.15 -0.38 -10.27
CA PHE A 264 -17.23 -1.12 -11.13
C PHE A 264 -16.37 -0.11 -11.89
N PRO A 265 -15.09 0.08 -11.52
CA PRO A 265 -14.26 1.08 -12.15
C PRO A 265 -13.95 0.71 -13.61
N SER A 266 -13.97 1.71 -14.51
CA SER A 266 -13.65 1.53 -15.92
C SER A 266 -12.17 1.23 -16.21
N SER A 267 -11.32 1.42 -15.23
CA SER A 267 -9.87 1.16 -15.31
C SER A 267 -9.45 0.16 -14.24
N PRO A 268 -8.45 -0.69 -14.51
CA PRO A 268 -7.95 -1.66 -13.52
C PRO A 268 -7.51 -1.01 -12.22
N ILE A 269 -7.79 -1.66 -11.11
CA ILE A 269 -7.39 -1.21 -9.77
C ILE A 269 -5.91 -1.53 -9.54
N GLY A 270 -5.05 -0.55 -9.76
CA GLY A 270 -3.62 -0.67 -9.51
C GLY A 270 -2.89 -1.68 -10.42
N GLY A 271 -1.78 -2.17 -9.95
CA GLY A 271 -0.93 -3.20 -10.56
C GLY A 271 0.21 -3.53 -9.62
N GLY A 272 0.84 -4.70 -9.74
CA GLY A 272 1.89 -5.08 -8.82
C GLY A 272 2.90 -6.07 -9.40
N GLN A 273 4.04 -6.21 -8.71
CA GLN A 273 5.02 -7.25 -8.95
C GLN A 273 5.59 -7.73 -7.62
N ALA A 274 6.02 -8.98 -7.60
CA ALA A 274 6.71 -9.56 -6.46
C ALA A 274 7.73 -10.60 -6.93
N ILE A 275 8.84 -10.71 -6.20
CA ILE A 275 9.80 -11.81 -6.34
C ILE A 275 9.94 -12.41 -4.95
N ILE A 276 9.57 -13.67 -4.80
CA ILE A 276 9.55 -14.36 -3.51
C ILE A 276 10.44 -15.60 -3.59
N ARG A 277 11.30 -15.76 -2.60
CA ARG A 277 12.11 -16.94 -2.42
C ARG A 277 11.26 -18.05 -1.82
N ASP A 278 11.12 -19.17 -2.52
CA ASP A 278 10.52 -20.39 -1.97
C ASP A 278 11.45 -20.96 -0.90
N ALA A 279 10.95 -21.03 0.33
CA ALA A 279 11.72 -21.50 1.48
C ALA A 279 12.14 -22.99 1.37
N ALA A 280 11.39 -23.80 0.62
CA ALA A 280 11.64 -25.23 0.51
C ALA A 280 12.85 -25.57 -0.38
N ASN A 281 13.06 -24.80 -1.45
CA ASN A 281 14.06 -25.10 -2.48
C ASN A 281 14.98 -23.94 -2.84
N GLY A 282 14.71 -22.72 -2.30
CA GLY A 282 15.51 -21.54 -2.55
C GLY A 282 15.27 -20.88 -3.92
N VAL A 283 14.35 -21.40 -4.73
CA VAL A 283 14.01 -20.85 -6.05
C VAL A 283 13.31 -19.51 -5.89
N LEU A 284 13.63 -18.56 -6.77
CA LEU A 284 12.91 -17.29 -6.86
C LEU A 284 11.67 -17.47 -7.73
N VAL A 285 10.50 -17.17 -7.17
CA VAL A 285 9.21 -17.17 -7.87
C VAL A 285 8.79 -15.73 -8.09
N ALA A 286 8.73 -15.32 -9.35
CA ALA A 286 8.33 -13.98 -9.73
C ALA A 286 6.89 -13.94 -10.27
N GLY A 287 6.16 -12.88 -9.94
CA GLY A 287 4.86 -12.57 -10.50
C GLY A 287 4.82 -11.13 -11.04
N SER A 288 4.14 -10.95 -12.17
CA SER A 288 3.87 -9.63 -12.76
C SER A 288 2.40 -9.50 -13.13
N ASP A 289 1.82 -8.38 -12.77
CA ASP A 289 0.39 -8.11 -12.87
C ASP A 289 -0.05 -7.93 -14.33
N PRO A 290 -1.05 -8.70 -14.79
CA PRO A 290 -1.54 -8.60 -16.18
C PRO A 290 -2.30 -7.29 -16.44
N ARG A 291 -2.68 -6.52 -15.39
CA ARG A 291 -3.34 -5.21 -15.51
C ARG A 291 -2.42 -4.11 -16.00
N LYS A 292 -1.13 -4.39 -16.03
CA LYS A 292 -0.06 -3.49 -16.51
C LYS A 292 0.83 -4.27 -17.46
N ASP A 293 1.49 -3.59 -18.38
CA ASP A 293 2.43 -4.20 -19.33
C ASP A 293 3.75 -4.59 -18.65
N GLY A 294 3.63 -5.34 -17.56
CA GLY A 294 4.75 -5.84 -16.79
C GLY A 294 5.23 -7.21 -17.28
N HIS A 295 6.47 -7.55 -16.97
CA HIS A 295 7.05 -8.84 -17.30
C HIS A 295 7.91 -9.35 -16.15
N ALA A 296 7.79 -10.65 -15.85
CA ALA A 296 8.66 -11.37 -14.95
C ALA A 296 9.63 -12.23 -15.77
N SER A 297 10.93 -12.08 -15.59
CA SER A 297 11.93 -12.93 -16.23
C SER A 297 13.07 -13.30 -15.27
N GLY A 298 13.70 -14.42 -15.53
CA GLY A 298 14.89 -14.90 -14.85
C GLY A 298 15.89 -15.48 -15.86
N TYR A 299 17.16 -15.48 -15.52
CA TYR A 299 18.27 -16.01 -16.34
C TYR A 299 19.38 -16.54 -15.44
#